data_c70226bc263b3275d39fb5e523d258d1
#
_entry.id   c70226bc263b3275d39fb5e523d258d1
#
_cell.length_a   1.000
_cell.length_b   1.000
_cell.length_c   1.000
_cell.angle_alpha   90.00
_cell.angle_beta   90.00
_cell.angle_gamma   90.00
#
_symmetry.space_group_name_H-M   'P 1'
#
loop_
_entity.id
_entity.type
_entity.pdbx_description
1 polymer ?
#
loop_
_entity_poly.entity_id
_entity_poly.type
_entity_poly.pdbx_seq_one_letter_code
_entity_poly.pdbx_strand_id
1 'polypeptide(L)'
;MWKRIAVILLLVLSFSFTNYGTASAALKSFVDTSDGYQFLYPNGWVQVRVNDGPDVVFHDLIEFSENVSVVISPVPEGKSLPELGTPSEVGYKLAKNALAPEGSGRTAELVNAEQVASDGRIYYKLEYLITLPNKQQRHNLASIATSRGKLFTFNASVPEKRWRKVKNAIEESVNSFSVY
;
A
#
# COMPACT_ATOMS: atom_id res chain seq x y z
N MET A 1 53.88 7.22 -25.08
CA MET A 1 52.54 7.84 -25.23
C MET A 1 51.39 6.83 -25.08
N TRP A 2 51.45 5.67 -25.67
CA TRP A 2 50.36 4.65 -25.64
C TRP A 2 50.02 4.13 -24.26
N LYS A 3 50.99 3.93 -23.35
CA LYS A 3 50.74 3.46 -21.98
C LYS A 3 49.95 4.46 -21.11
N ARG A 4 50.11 5.75 -21.37
CA ARG A 4 49.35 6.82 -20.64
C ARG A 4 47.93 6.94 -21.13
N ILE A 5 47.69 6.68 -22.42
CA ILE A 5 46.33 6.67 -23.03
C ILE A 5 45.54 5.47 -22.52
N ALA A 6 46.17 4.28 -22.38
CA ALA A 6 45.52 3.09 -21.84
C ALA A 6 45.08 3.28 -20.36
N VAL A 7 45.87 3.95 -19.54
CA VAL A 7 45.54 4.24 -18.13
C VAL A 7 44.36 5.22 -18.03
N ILE A 8 44.31 6.24 -18.88
CA ILE A 8 43.20 7.20 -18.90
C ILE A 8 41.91 6.52 -19.39
N LEU A 9 41.97 5.63 -20.38
CA LEU A 9 40.82 4.87 -20.85
C LEU A 9 40.28 3.90 -19.81
N LEU A 10 41.15 3.26 -19.01
CA LEU A 10 40.78 2.41 -17.88
C LEU A 10 40.15 3.21 -16.74
N LEU A 11 40.63 4.43 -16.46
CA LEU A 11 40.05 5.31 -15.45
C LEU A 11 38.67 5.83 -15.87
N VAL A 12 38.43 6.12 -17.14
CA VAL A 12 37.12 6.54 -17.66
C VAL A 12 36.13 5.38 -17.63
N LEU A 13 36.56 4.15 -17.91
CA LEU A 13 35.70 2.94 -17.82
C LEU A 13 35.32 2.60 -16.38
N SER A 14 36.19 2.88 -15.39
CA SER A 14 35.88 2.62 -13.97
C SER A 14 34.89 3.62 -13.36
N PHE A 15 34.71 4.80 -13.94
CA PHE A 15 33.70 5.79 -13.50
C PHE A 15 32.30 5.52 -14.04
N SER A 16 32.13 4.63 -15.01
CA SER A 16 30.82 4.34 -15.64
C SER A 16 29.99 3.28 -14.94
N PHE A 17 30.48 2.69 -13.82
CA PHE A 17 29.78 1.59 -13.12
C PHE A 17 29.17 1.96 -11.78
N THR A 18 29.12 3.23 -11.41
CA THR A 18 28.51 3.62 -10.15
C THR A 18 27.33 4.56 -10.39
N ASN A 19 26.20 4.04 -10.77
CA ASN A 19 24.88 4.59 -10.46
C ASN A 19 23.75 3.79 -11.14
N TYR A 20 23.65 2.50 -10.84
CA TYR A 20 22.33 1.88 -10.89
C TYR A 20 21.65 2.18 -9.54
N GLY A 21 21.39 3.46 -9.29
CA GLY A 21 20.36 3.82 -8.34
C GLY A 21 19.06 3.22 -8.90
N THR A 22 18.48 2.23 -8.22
CA THR A 22 17.09 1.90 -8.41
C THR A 22 16.34 3.22 -8.30
N ALA A 23 15.77 3.69 -9.40
CA ALA A 23 14.90 4.86 -9.37
C ALA A 23 13.76 4.51 -8.41
N SER A 24 13.89 4.94 -7.15
CA SER A 24 12.77 4.92 -6.22
C SER A 24 11.68 5.75 -6.87
N ALA A 25 10.53 5.15 -7.12
CA ALA A 25 9.42 5.91 -7.68
C ALA A 25 9.16 7.08 -6.73
N ALA A 26 9.26 8.31 -7.24
CA ALA A 26 9.00 9.49 -6.42
C ALA A 26 7.58 9.39 -5.87
N LEU A 27 7.41 9.54 -4.57
CA LEU A 27 6.10 9.54 -3.91
C LEU A 27 5.64 10.98 -3.69
N LYS A 28 4.32 11.18 -3.70
CA LYS A 28 3.64 12.43 -3.34
C LYS A 28 2.88 12.25 -2.04
N SER A 29 2.74 13.32 -1.28
CA SER A 29 1.97 13.32 -0.03
C SER A 29 0.51 13.69 -0.29
N PHE A 30 -0.38 12.98 0.40
CA PHE A 30 -1.77 13.35 0.60
C PHE A 30 -2.05 13.51 2.10
N VAL A 31 -2.78 14.57 2.46
CA VAL A 31 -3.16 14.86 3.85
C VAL A 31 -4.64 15.19 3.88
N ASP A 32 -5.42 14.46 4.66
CA ASP A 32 -6.79 14.82 5.02
C ASP A 32 -6.82 15.35 6.45
N THR A 33 -6.99 16.66 6.57
CA THR A 33 -7.06 17.34 7.87
C THR A 33 -8.42 17.21 8.53
N SER A 34 -9.46 16.91 7.76
CA SER A 34 -10.84 16.78 8.26
C SER A 34 -11.01 15.46 9.01
N ASP A 35 -10.59 14.37 8.38
CA ASP A 35 -10.67 13.04 8.98
C ASP A 35 -9.42 12.67 9.79
N GLY A 36 -8.30 13.34 9.59
CA GLY A 36 -7.09 13.22 10.40
C GLY A 36 -6.24 12.01 10.01
N TYR A 37 -5.89 11.91 8.73
CA TYR A 37 -4.96 10.90 8.23
C TYR A 37 -4.08 11.46 7.10
N GLN A 38 -2.98 10.77 6.81
CA GLN A 38 -2.08 11.09 5.71
C GLN A 38 -1.38 9.84 5.20
N PHE A 39 -0.89 9.91 3.96
CA PHE A 39 -0.08 8.87 3.33
C PHE A 39 0.71 9.41 2.14
N LEU A 40 1.68 8.62 1.69
CA LEU A 40 2.37 8.84 0.42
C LEU A 40 1.76 7.94 -0.66
N TYR A 41 1.71 8.42 -1.90
CA TYR A 41 1.24 7.67 -3.06
C TYR A 41 2.19 7.86 -4.25
N PRO A 42 2.29 6.89 -5.20
CA PRO A 42 3.21 6.98 -6.32
C PRO A 42 2.94 8.21 -7.20
N ASN A 43 4.01 8.87 -7.63
CA ASN A 43 3.90 9.97 -8.59
C ASN A 43 3.28 9.47 -9.91
N GLY A 44 2.44 10.31 -10.52
CA GLY A 44 1.69 9.95 -11.72
C GLY A 44 0.31 9.34 -11.43
N TRP A 45 0.01 9.00 -10.18
CA TRP A 45 -1.33 8.58 -9.79
C TRP A 45 -2.23 9.78 -9.60
N VAL A 46 -3.52 9.59 -9.89
CA VAL A 46 -4.53 10.64 -9.81
C VAL A 46 -5.64 10.26 -8.85
N GLN A 47 -6.13 11.27 -8.14
CA GLN A 47 -7.31 11.11 -7.30
C GLN A 47 -8.55 10.99 -8.16
N VAL A 48 -9.42 10.04 -7.81
CA VAL A 48 -10.76 9.91 -8.42
C VAL A 48 -11.82 10.03 -7.35
N ARG A 49 -12.96 10.60 -7.74
CA ARG A 49 -14.14 10.64 -6.89
C ARG A 49 -14.91 9.35 -7.07
N VAL A 50 -15.29 8.74 -5.95
CA VAL A 50 -16.20 7.60 -5.90
C VAL A 50 -17.43 8.03 -5.12
N ASN A 51 -18.60 7.61 -5.58
CA ASN A 51 -19.86 7.79 -4.84
C ASN A 51 -20.07 6.49 -4.05
N ASP A 52 -20.34 6.60 -2.77
CA ASP A 52 -20.57 5.45 -1.86
C ASP A 52 -19.40 4.45 -1.83
N GLY A 53 -18.49 4.62 -0.90
CA GLY A 53 -17.35 3.73 -0.76
C GLY A 53 -16.16 4.33 -0.01
N PRO A 54 -14.95 4.17 -0.55
CA PRO A 54 -13.76 4.76 0.03
C PRO A 54 -13.83 6.28 0.13
N ASP A 55 -13.28 6.84 1.20
CA ASP A 55 -13.15 8.27 1.42
C ASP A 55 -12.25 8.93 0.35
N VAL A 56 -11.17 8.26 0.00
CA VAL A 56 -10.28 8.66 -1.08
C VAL A 56 -9.78 7.47 -1.88
N VAL A 57 -9.59 7.67 -3.18
CA VAL A 57 -8.98 6.71 -4.09
C VAL A 57 -7.98 7.42 -4.99
N PHE A 58 -6.77 6.85 -5.13
CA PHE A 58 -5.81 7.22 -6.16
C PHE A 58 -5.54 5.99 -7.03
N HIS A 59 -5.42 6.17 -8.34
CA HIS A 59 -5.02 5.10 -9.24
C HIS A 59 -3.95 5.58 -10.24
N ASP A 60 -3.19 4.63 -10.77
CA ASP A 60 -2.23 4.88 -11.84
C ASP A 60 -2.93 5.32 -13.13
N LEU A 61 -2.37 6.31 -13.84
CA LEU A 61 -2.96 6.82 -15.09
C LEU A 61 -2.86 5.86 -16.26
N ILE A 62 -1.93 4.92 -16.23
CA ILE A 62 -1.67 3.96 -17.30
C ILE A 62 -2.27 2.60 -16.94
N GLU A 63 -1.99 2.12 -15.74
CA GLU A 63 -2.51 0.85 -15.21
C GLU A 63 -3.65 1.13 -14.22
N PHE A 64 -4.81 1.47 -14.71
CA PHE A 64 -5.99 1.87 -13.91
C PHE A 64 -6.39 0.87 -12.83
N SER A 65 -5.94 -0.37 -12.95
CA SER A 65 -6.20 -1.40 -11.95
C SER A 65 -5.28 -1.29 -10.72
N GLU A 66 -4.19 -0.53 -10.78
CA GLU A 66 -3.34 -0.24 -9.63
C GLU A 66 -3.90 0.95 -8.86
N ASN A 67 -4.20 0.76 -7.58
CA ASN A 67 -4.81 1.82 -6.77
C ASN A 67 -4.44 1.73 -5.29
N VAL A 68 -4.58 2.89 -4.62
CA VAL A 68 -4.66 2.98 -3.16
C VAL A 68 -5.96 3.65 -2.77
N SER A 69 -6.49 3.29 -1.61
CA SER A 69 -7.72 3.86 -1.08
C SER A 69 -7.71 3.88 0.45
N VAL A 70 -8.46 4.82 1.02
CA VAL A 70 -8.79 4.84 2.45
C VAL A 70 -10.27 4.59 2.62
N VAL A 71 -10.62 3.65 3.46
CA VAL A 71 -11.99 3.41 3.94
C VAL A 71 -12.05 3.78 5.41
N ILE A 72 -13.06 4.56 5.78
CA ILE A 72 -13.33 4.96 7.14
C ILE A 72 -14.63 4.31 7.58
N SER A 73 -14.58 3.58 8.71
CA SER A 73 -15.73 2.90 9.28
C SER A 73 -15.90 3.27 10.76
N PRO A 74 -17.11 3.36 11.29
CA PRO A 74 -17.30 3.56 12.71
C PRO A 74 -16.84 2.34 13.51
N VAL A 75 -16.28 2.57 14.70
CA VAL A 75 -16.04 1.53 15.70
C VAL A 75 -16.80 1.87 16.98
N PRO A 76 -17.12 0.90 17.83
CA PRO A 76 -17.69 1.20 19.15
C PRO A 76 -16.79 2.19 19.90
N GLU A 77 -17.42 3.18 20.53
CA GLU A 77 -16.72 4.26 21.22
C GLU A 77 -15.71 3.71 22.25
N GLY A 78 -14.50 4.30 22.24
CA GLY A 78 -13.42 3.93 23.14
C GLY A 78 -12.65 2.66 22.78
N LYS A 79 -13.04 1.92 21.73
CA LYS A 79 -12.29 0.70 21.35
C LYS A 79 -11.01 1.02 20.59
N SER A 80 -9.92 0.49 21.08
CA SER A 80 -8.62 0.44 20.40
C SER A 80 -8.56 -0.71 19.38
N LEU A 81 -7.59 -0.68 18.49
CA LEU A 81 -7.42 -1.73 17.47
C LEU A 81 -7.24 -3.13 18.08
N PRO A 82 -6.44 -3.36 19.14
CA PRO A 82 -6.32 -4.68 19.78
C PRO A 82 -7.63 -5.22 20.39
N GLU A 83 -8.55 -4.34 20.77
CA GLU A 83 -9.87 -4.76 21.31
C GLU A 83 -10.85 -5.19 20.21
N LEU A 84 -10.53 -4.93 18.94
CA LEU A 84 -11.29 -5.43 17.77
C LEU A 84 -10.88 -6.86 17.40
N GLY A 85 -9.73 -7.31 17.90
CA GLY A 85 -9.14 -8.63 17.66
C GLY A 85 -7.65 -8.56 17.34
N THR A 86 -7.02 -9.71 17.23
CA THR A 86 -5.64 -9.86 16.76
C THR A 86 -5.52 -9.44 15.28
N PRO A 87 -4.30 -9.17 14.78
CA PRO A 87 -4.10 -8.88 13.35
C PRO A 87 -4.75 -9.90 12.42
N SER A 88 -4.60 -11.18 12.72
CA SER A 88 -5.20 -12.26 11.91
C SER A 88 -6.73 -12.26 11.96
N GLU A 89 -7.35 -12.07 13.14
CA GLU A 89 -8.80 -12.01 13.28
C GLU A 89 -9.42 -10.81 12.54
N VAL A 90 -8.78 -9.63 12.65
CA VAL A 90 -9.20 -8.43 11.90
C VAL A 90 -8.97 -8.66 10.40
N GLY A 91 -7.86 -9.28 10.03
CA GLY A 91 -7.53 -9.64 8.65
C GLY A 91 -8.57 -10.57 8.03
N TYR A 92 -8.98 -11.64 8.72
CA TYR A 92 -10.02 -12.54 8.22
C TYR A 92 -11.40 -11.86 8.11
N LYS A 93 -11.76 -10.98 9.06
CA LYS A 93 -13.00 -10.20 8.97
C LYS A 93 -12.99 -9.28 7.74
N LEU A 94 -11.86 -8.60 7.47
CA LEU A 94 -11.70 -7.74 6.30
C LEU A 94 -11.76 -8.54 5.00
N ALA A 95 -11.08 -9.69 4.94
CA ALA A 95 -11.14 -10.60 3.79
C ALA A 95 -12.58 -11.00 3.46
N LYS A 96 -13.33 -11.46 4.46
CA LYS A 96 -14.70 -11.96 4.29
C LYS A 96 -15.71 -10.84 3.94
N ASN A 97 -15.56 -9.66 4.55
CA ASN A 97 -16.60 -8.64 4.46
C ASN A 97 -16.35 -7.61 3.35
N ALA A 98 -15.09 -7.38 2.95
CA ALA A 98 -14.74 -6.33 2.02
C ALA A 98 -13.99 -6.85 0.76
N LEU A 99 -13.02 -7.76 0.90
CA LEU A 99 -12.21 -8.18 -0.23
C LEU A 99 -12.85 -9.29 -1.06
N ALA A 100 -13.48 -10.26 -0.39
CA ALA A 100 -14.15 -11.40 -1.00
C ALA A 100 -15.50 -11.69 -0.29
N PRO A 101 -16.46 -10.74 -0.34
CA PRO A 101 -17.76 -10.95 0.27
C PRO A 101 -18.50 -12.11 -0.41
N GLU A 102 -19.42 -12.72 0.32
CA GLU A 102 -20.24 -13.81 -0.18
C GLU A 102 -20.97 -13.42 -1.48
N GLY A 103 -20.98 -14.31 -2.45
CA GLY A 103 -21.58 -14.05 -3.77
C GLY A 103 -20.73 -13.23 -4.73
N SER A 104 -19.59 -12.66 -4.30
CA SER A 104 -18.69 -11.89 -5.18
C SER A 104 -17.92 -12.75 -6.20
N GLY A 105 -17.88 -14.08 -6.00
CA GLY A 105 -17.05 -14.98 -6.79
C GLY A 105 -15.53 -14.77 -6.59
N ARG A 106 -15.13 -13.97 -5.60
CA ARG A 106 -13.72 -13.73 -5.22
C ARG A 106 -13.32 -14.67 -4.09
N THR A 107 -12.01 -14.92 -3.99
CA THR A 107 -11.39 -15.48 -2.79
C THR A 107 -10.27 -14.58 -2.33
N ALA A 108 -10.07 -14.45 -1.02
CA ALA A 108 -8.99 -13.69 -0.43
C ALA A 108 -8.23 -14.56 0.57
N GLU A 109 -6.96 -14.78 0.31
CA GLU A 109 -6.02 -15.47 1.20
C GLU A 109 -5.24 -14.41 1.99
N LEU A 110 -5.26 -14.52 3.32
CA LEU A 110 -4.43 -13.71 4.21
C LEU A 110 -3.04 -14.32 4.24
N VAL A 111 -2.09 -13.66 3.58
CA VAL A 111 -0.69 -14.12 3.44
C VAL A 111 0.13 -13.76 4.67
N ASN A 112 -0.05 -12.52 5.17
CA ASN A 112 0.64 -12.02 6.35
C ASN A 112 -0.27 -11.11 7.17
N ALA A 113 -0.09 -11.12 8.49
CA ALA A 113 -0.78 -10.24 9.43
C ALA A 113 0.14 -9.94 10.61
N GLU A 114 0.51 -8.68 10.78
CA GLU A 114 1.41 -8.25 11.84
C GLU A 114 0.92 -6.97 12.54
N GLN A 115 1.33 -6.80 13.78
CA GLN A 115 1.13 -5.59 14.54
C GLN A 115 2.41 -4.77 14.55
N VAL A 116 2.28 -3.49 14.24
CA VAL A 116 3.39 -2.52 14.26
C VAL A 116 3.00 -1.35 15.15
N ALA A 117 3.93 -0.90 15.99
CA ALA A 117 3.79 0.34 16.75
C ALA A 117 4.55 1.47 16.05
N SER A 118 3.88 2.59 15.81
CA SER A 118 4.48 3.80 15.25
C SER A 118 3.83 5.03 15.87
N ASP A 119 4.65 6.01 16.28
CA ASP A 119 4.22 7.27 16.87
C ASP A 119 3.21 7.12 18.03
N GLY A 120 3.44 6.10 18.88
CA GLY A 120 2.58 5.80 20.03
C GLY A 120 1.23 5.16 19.68
N ARG A 121 1.02 4.76 18.41
CA ARG A 121 -0.20 4.11 17.92
C ARG A 121 0.09 2.70 17.44
N ILE A 122 -0.93 1.86 17.43
CA ILE A 122 -0.87 0.49 16.93
C ILE A 122 -1.50 0.44 15.53
N TYR A 123 -0.77 -0.16 14.59
CA TYR A 123 -1.23 -0.45 13.24
C TYR A 123 -1.21 -1.95 13.01
N TYR A 124 -2.18 -2.46 12.23
CA TYR A 124 -2.12 -3.79 11.68
C TYR A 124 -1.75 -3.70 10.22
N LYS A 125 -0.66 -4.38 9.83
CA LYS A 125 -0.22 -4.54 8.45
C LYS A 125 -0.67 -5.91 7.97
N LEU A 126 -1.44 -5.91 6.90
CA LEU A 126 -2.05 -7.13 6.37
C LEU A 126 -1.68 -7.27 4.90
N GLU A 127 -1.40 -8.49 4.47
CA GLU A 127 -1.07 -8.84 3.10
C GLU A 127 -2.04 -9.93 2.60
N TYR A 128 -2.57 -9.74 1.40
CA TYR A 128 -3.53 -10.66 0.81
C TYR A 128 -3.20 -11.00 -0.62
N LEU A 129 -3.50 -12.23 -1.00
CA LEU A 129 -3.65 -12.67 -2.38
C LEU A 129 -5.14 -12.84 -2.69
N ILE A 130 -5.65 -12.07 -3.65
CA ILE A 130 -7.06 -12.08 -4.03
C ILE A 130 -7.20 -12.70 -5.40
N THR A 131 -8.02 -13.74 -5.53
CA THR A 131 -8.37 -14.32 -6.83
C THR A 131 -9.75 -13.79 -7.25
N LEU A 132 -9.79 -13.17 -8.43
CA LEU A 132 -11.01 -12.64 -9.04
C LEU A 132 -11.82 -13.74 -9.76
N PRO A 133 -13.09 -13.50 -10.10
CA PRO A 133 -13.92 -14.49 -10.82
C PRO A 133 -13.33 -14.96 -12.15
N ASN A 134 -12.60 -14.08 -12.84
CA ASN A 134 -11.88 -14.39 -14.09
C ASN A 134 -10.53 -15.08 -13.88
N LYS A 135 -10.24 -15.57 -12.66
CA LYS A 135 -8.98 -16.23 -12.26
C LYS A 135 -7.74 -15.34 -12.24
N GLN A 136 -7.88 -14.05 -12.52
CA GLN A 136 -6.77 -13.11 -12.32
C GLN A 136 -6.53 -12.91 -10.83
N GLN A 137 -5.27 -12.70 -10.45
CA GLN A 137 -4.88 -12.48 -9.06
C GLN A 137 -4.45 -11.03 -8.83
N ARG A 138 -4.72 -10.55 -7.64
CA ARG A 138 -4.32 -9.24 -7.14
C ARG A 138 -3.56 -9.40 -5.84
N HIS A 139 -2.51 -8.61 -5.70
CA HIS A 139 -1.77 -8.44 -4.46
C HIS A 139 -2.31 -7.21 -3.73
N ASN A 140 -2.71 -7.39 -2.49
CA ASN A 140 -3.21 -6.29 -1.67
C ASN A 140 -2.39 -6.18 -0.39
N LEU A 141 -1.98 -4.96 -0.07
CA LEU A 141 -1.44 -4.59 1.24
C LEU A 141 -2.40 -3.64 1.93
N ALA A 142 -2.62 -3.82 3.23
CA ALA A 142 -3.42 -2.90 4.02
C ALA A 142 -2.71 -2.45 5.29
N SER A 143 -2.94 -1.21 5.68
CA SER A 143 -2.57 -0.65 6.97
C SER A 143 -3.83 -0.20 7.69
N ILE A 144 -4.07 -0.73 8.89
CA ILE A 144 -5.28 -0.48 9.66
C ILE A 144 -4.92 0.20 10.97
N ALA A 145 -5.68 1.21 11.34
CA ALA A 145 -5.55 1.89 12.63
C ALA A 145 -6.90 2.39 13.14
N THR A 146 -7.00 2.61 14.43
CA THR A 146 -8.14 3.31 15.03
C THR A 146 -7.74 4.70 15.50
N SER A 147 -8.57 5.69 15.26
CA SER A 147 -8.45 7.04 15.79
C SER A 147 -9.84 7.68 15.89
N ARG A 148 -10.10 8.43 16.96
CA ARG A 148 -11.32 9.23 17.15
C ARG A 148 -12.61 8.43 16.94
N GLY A 149 -12.70 7.19 17.43
CA GLY A 149 -13.89 6.33 17.27
C GLY A 149 -14.11 5.82 15.84
N LYS A 150 -13.09 5.89 14.99
CA LYS A 150 -13.13 5.42 13.59
C LYS A 150 -12.04 4.37 13.36
N LEU A 151 -12.34 3.41 12.51
CA LEU A 151 -11.39 2.47 11.93
C LEU A 151 -10.99 2.97 10.54
N PHE A 152 -9.73 3.21 10.36
CA PHE A 152 -9.13 3.60 9.08
C PHE A 152 -8.48 2.37 8.46
N THR A 153 -8.84 2.08 7.22
CA THR A 153 -8.22 1.02 6.42
C THR A 153 -7.62 1.64 5.18
N PHE A 154 -6.31 1.85 5.17
CA PHE A 154 -5.57 2.17 3.94
C PHE A 154 -5.29 0.86 3.22
N ASN A 155 -5.67 0.76 1.95
CA ASN A 155 -5.47 -0.42 1.12
C ASN A 155 -4.79 -0.05 -0.17
N ALA A 156 -3.76 -0.80 -0.54
CA ALA A 156 -3.13 -0.77 -1.85
C ALA A 156 -3.44 -2.07 -2.58
N SER A 157 -3.81 -1.98 -3.85
CA SER A 157 -4.21 -3.13 -4.67
C SER A 157 -3.59 -3.05 -6.05
N VAL A 158 -2.87 -4.10 -6.44
CA VAL A 158 -2.18 -4.19 -7.74
C VAL A 158 -2.37 -5.57 -8.36
N PRO A 159 -2.33 -5.73 -9.70
CA PRO A 159 -2.31 -7.05 -10.31
C PRO A 159 -1.08 -7.85 -9.86
N GLU A 160 -1.25 -9.12 -9.49
CA GLU A 160 -0.15 -9.97 -8.99
C GLU A 160 1.02 -10.04 -10.00
N LYS A 161 0.71 -10.11 -11.29
CA LYS A 161 1.73 -10.12 -12.36
C LYS A 161 2.65 -8.88 -12.37
N ARG A 162 2.21 -7.79 -11.74
CA ARG A 162 2.96 -6.53 -11.64
C ARG A 162 3.61 -6.31 -10.27
N TRP A 163 3.20 -7.09 -9.27
CA TRP A 163 3.63 -6.94 -7.88
C TRP A 163 5.15 -6.75 -7.76
N ARG A 164 5.95 -7.65 -8.35
CA ARG A 164 7.41 -7.57 -8.27
C ARG A 164 7.98 -6.24 -8.79
N LYS A 165 7.31 -5.60 -9.76
CA LYS A 165 7.76 -4.34 -10.36
C LYS A 165 7.46 -3.14 -9.46
N VAL A 166 6.32 -3.13 -8.78
CA VAL A 166 5.81 -1.97 -8.03
C VAL A 166 5.93 -2.12 -6.52
N LYS A 167 6.32 -3.29 -6.03
CA LYS A 167 6.36 -3.69 -4.63
C LYS A 167 6.95 -2.60 -3.72
N ASN A 168 8.14 -2.10 -4.01
CA ASN A 168 8.83 -1.14 -3.14
C ASN A 168 8.03 0.16 -2.97
N ALA A 169 7.48 0.71 -4.05
CA ALA A 169 6.66 1.93 -3.99
C ALA A 169 5.35 1.70 -3.23
N ILE A 170 4.73 0.54 -3.41
CA ILE A 170 3.49 0.17 -2.72
C ILE A 170 3.73 -0.08 -1.23
N GLU A 171 4.79 -0.80 -0.86
CA GLU A 171 5.18 -1.00 0.54
C GLU A 171 5.48 0.33 1.24
N GLU A 172 6.23 1.22 0.58
CA GLU A 172 6.53 2.55 1.09
C GLU A 172 5.24 3.38 1.29
N SER A 173 4.32 3.33 0.32
CA SER A 173 3.01 3.97 0.41
C SER A 173 2.21 3.45 1.62
N VAL A 174 2.09 2.12 1.78
CA VAL A 174 1.36 1.50 2.91
C VAL A 174 2.03 1.78 4.26
N ASN A 175 3.36 1.82 4.29
CA ASN A 175 4.11 2.10 5.52
C ASN A 175 4.04 3.57 5.95
N SER A 176 3.83 4.49 5.00
CA SER A 176 3.69 5.92 5.26
C SER A 176 2.33 6.30 5.83
N PHE A 177 1.33 5.41 5.76
CA PHE A 177 -0.01 5.71 6.26
C PHE A 177 0.01 5.95 7.76
N SER A 178 -0.52 7.12 8.17
CA SER A 178 -0.67 7.50 9.57
C SER A 178 -1.99 8.21 9.84
N VAL A 179 -2.52 8.02 11.06
CA VAL A 179 -3.71 8.70 11.60
C VAL A 179 -3.30 9.60 12.78
N TYR A 180 -4.00 10.72 13.02
CA TYR A 180 -3.67 11.68 14.11
C TYR A 180 -4.91 12.31 14.75
#